data_4ae66baf5863d079558263a874a18276
#
_entry.id   4ae66baf5863d079558263a874a18276
#
_cell.length_a   1.000
_cell.length_b   1.000
_cell.length_c   1.000
_cell.angle_alpha   90.00
_cell.angle_beta   90.00
_cell.angle_gamma   90.00
#
_symmetry.space_group_name_H-M   'P 1'
#
loop_
_entity.id
_entity.type
_entity.pdbx_description
1 polymer ?
#
loop_
_entity_poly.entity_id
_entity_poly.type
_entity_poly.pdbx_seq_one_letter_code
_entity_poly.pdbx_strand_id
1 'polypeptide(L)'
;MHINKEHAYSNLVIRVRQSYPSYSESKIDDGLRLYWFNDCEEINLWTYWQGRGNLDAQIMLVGQDWGCPWDPNYQPTIEQVRKANQNDEYDYLNNNPSPTDANLIALFKELGYIITEPCPNLFFTNLVLGYRNKGLSGGYRKAWARQDKGYFKELADIIEPTVILCLGRSTFEGVLSAFDVKRSSRIKNYNAFIESTNNPVAVTLENGKTAYVFALAHCGAMGTLNRNGKKSTDLEKQLADWRKIRAYLD
;
A
#
# COMPACT_ATOMS: atom_id res chain seq x y z
N MET A 1 -26.06 11.23 -3.26
CA MET A 1 -26.22 10.44 -2.01
C MET A 1 -24.84 10.42 -1.36
N HIS A 2 -24.64 11.13 -0.23
CA HIS A 2 -23.36 11.04 0.49
C HIS A 2 -23.29 9.64 1.11
N ILE A 3 -22.42 8.81 0.57
CA ILE A 3 -22.07 7.51 1.20
C ILE A 3 -21.41 7.88 2.53
N ASN A 4 -21.92 7.33 3.61
CA ASN A 4 -21.21 7.41 4.89
C ASN A 4 -19.96 6.53 4.75
N LYS A 5 -18.80 7.15 4.48
CA LYS A 5 -17.52 6.47 4.23
C LYS A 5 -17.14 5.53 5.36
N GLU A 6 -17.37 5.91 6.62
CA GLU A 6 -17.10 5.08 7.78
C GLU A 6 -17.90 3.78 7.77
N HIS A 7 -19.21 3.88 7.45
CA HIS A 7 -20.05 2.69 7.36
C HIS A 7 -19.66 1.79 6.20
N ALA A 8 -19.38 2.38 5.01
CA ALA A 8 -18.94 1.64 3.84
C ALA A 8 -17.60 0.94 4.11
N TYR A 9 -16.64 1.64 4.71
CA TYR A 9 -15.34 1.09 5.10
C TYR A 9 -15.48 -0.05 6.11
N SER A 10 -16.29 0.12 7.15
CA SER A 10 -16.53 -0.92 8.16
C SER A 10 -17.12 -2.19 7.54
N ASN A 11 -18.08 -2.04 6.63
CA ASN A 11 -18.65 -3.17 5.90
C ASN A 11 -17.63 -3.86 4.98
N LEU A 12 -16.75 -3.08 4.34
CA LEU A 12 -15.67 -3.61 3.52
C LEU A 12 -14.70 -4.43 4.38
N VAL A 13 -14.25 -3.92 5.53
CA VAL A 13 -13.36 -4.63 6.46
C VAL A 13 -13.97 -5.97 6.88
N ILE A 14 -15.26 -6.00 7.23
CA ILE A 14 -15.97 -7.23 7.62
C ILE A 14 -15.93 -8.26 6.48
N ARG A 15 -16.22 -7.85 5.24
CA ARG A 15 -16.22 -8.75 4.08
C ARG A 15 -14.83 -9.25 3.71
N VAL A 16 -13.83 -8.39 3.75
CA VAL A 16 -12.43 -8.77 3.54
C VAL A 16 -12.01 -9.79 4.59
N ARG A 17 -12.26 -9.51 5.88
CA ARG A 17 -11.99 -10.44 6.99
C ARG A 17 -12.63 -11.79 6.76
N GLN A 18 -13.90 -11.84 6.36
CA GLN A 18 -14.64 -13.09 6.11
C GLN A 18 -14.13 -13.87 4.88
N SER A 19 -13.44 -13.21 3.96
CA SER A 19 -12.89 -13.84 2.75
C SER A 19 -11.58 -14.61 3.01
N TYR A 20 -10.96 -14.41 4.18
CA TYR A 20 -9.72 -15.06 4.58
C TYR A 20 -9.95 -16.05 5.74
N PRO A 21 -9.20 -17.16 5.78
CA PRO A 21 -9.18 -18.00 6.96
C PRO A 21 -8.59 -17.21 8.15
N SER A 22 -9.15 -17.44 9.35
CA SER A 22 -8.57 -16.89 10.58
C SER A 22 -7.21 -17.51 10.84
N TYR A 23 -6.26 -16.69 11.28
CA TYR A 23 -4.96 -17.19 11.71
C TYR A 23 -5.13 -18.07 12.96
N SER A 24 -4.47 -19.23 12.94
CA SER A 24 -4.40 -20.14 14.07
C SER A 24 -3.03 -20.82 14.06
N GLU A 25 -2.25 -20.65 15.13
CA GLU A 25 -0.92 -21.26 15.26
C GLU A 25 -0.95 -22.79 15.13
N SER A 26 -2.05 -23.44 15.55
CA SER A 26 -2.21 -24.89 15.50
C SER A 26 -2.46 -25.46 14.10
N LYS A 27 -2.70 -24.61 13.10
CA LYS A 27 -3.04 -24.99 11.71
C LYS A 27 -2.03 -24.46 10.69
N ILE A 28 -0.81 -24.13 11.09
CA ILE A 28 0.23 -23.68 10.16
C ILE A 28 0.64 -24.88 9.29
N ASP A 29 0.01 -24.96 8.12
CA ASP A 29 0.46 -25.79 7.01
C ASP A 29 1.79 -25.24 6.48
N ASP A 30 2.70 -26.10 5.98
CA ASP A 30 4.02 -25.71 5.46
C ASP A 30 3.96 -24.77 4.24
N GLY A 31 2.80 -24.64 3.60
CA GLY A 31 2.58 -23.76 2.45
C GLY A 31 2.48 -22.27 2.83
N LEU A 32 3.02 -21.37 1.97
CA LEU A 32 2.79 -19.94 2.08
C LEU A 32 1.35 -19.61 1.69
N ARG A 33 0.57 -19.08 2.64
CA ARG A 33 -0.86 -18.73 2.49
C ARG A 33 -1.13 -17.35 3.08
N LEU A 34 -2.34 -16.83 2.81
CA LEU A 34 -2.86 -15.61 3.38
C LEU A 34 -3.90 -15.93 4.45
N TYR A 35 -3.90 -15.13 5.50
CA TYR A 35 -4.80 -15.22 6.64
C TYR A 35 -5.27 -13.83 7.05
N TRP A 36 -6.29 -13.80 7.91
CA TRP A 36 -6.68 -12.61 8.65
C TRP A 36 -6.47 -12.85 10.15
N PHE A 37 -5.90 -11.88 10.83
CA PHE A 37 -5.77 -11.93 12.28
C PHE A 37 -7.05 -11.42 12.93
N ASN A 38 -7.62 -12.18 13.86
CA ASN A 38 -8.93 -11.89 14.43
C ASN A 38 -9.02 -10.54 15.14
N ASP A 39 -7.90 -10.07 15.71
CA ASP A 39 -7.82 -8.79 16.40
C ASP A 39 -7.60 -7.60 15.43
N CYS A 40 -7.51 -7.83 14.11
CA CYS A 40 -7.40 -6.78 13.14
C CYS A 40 -8.76 -6.16 12.85
N GLU A 41 -8.93 -4.92 13.22
CA GLU A 41 -10.13 -4.13 13.01
C GLU A 41 -10.05 -3.22 11.77
N GLU A 42 -8.88 -3.16 11.16
CA GLU A 42 -8.59 -2.31 10.00
C GLU A 42 -8.01 -3.13 8.85
N ILE A 43 -8.11 -2.63 7.62
CA ILE A 43 -7.53 -3.28 6.43
C ILE A 43 -6.00 -3.30 6.48
N ASN A 44 -5.41 -2.38 7.22
CA ASN A 44 -3.98 -2.25 7.37
C ASN A 44 -3.58 -2.21 8.84
N LEU A 45 -2.70 -3.13 9.27
CA LEU A 45 -2.25 -3.24 10.65
C LEU A 45 -0.94 -2.52 10.96
N TRP A 46 -0.12 -2.26 9.96
CA TRP A 46 1.28 -1.91 10.18
C TRP A 46 1.65 -0.54 9.67
N THR A 47 0.67 0.28 9.40
CA THR A 47 0.94 1.60 8.90
C THR A 47 0.30 2.67 9.73
N TYR A 48 0.92 3.80 9.66
CA TYR A 48 0.67 4.99 10.44
C TYR A 48 -0.51 5.81 9.91
N TRP A 49 -0.94 5.53 8.67
CA TRP A 49 -1.98 6.31 7.98
C TRP A 49 -3.02 5.36 7.42
N GLN A 50 -3.94 4.97 8.25
CA GLN A 50 -4.93 3.95 7.92
C GLN A 50 -6.24 4.17 8.64
N GLY A 51 -7.22 3.35 8.26
CA GLY A 51 -8.47 3.23 9.01
C GLY A 51 -9.37 4.44 8.89
N ARG A 52 -10.30 4.52 9.81
CA ARG A 52 -11.38 5.50 9.80
C ARG A 52 -10.92 6.94 9.84
N GLY A 53 -9.80 7.23 10.48
CA GLY A 53 -9.23 8.57 10.59
C GLY A 53 -8.68 9.13 9.27
N ASN A 54 -8.50 8.30 8.23
CA ASN A 54 -7.85 8.65 6.97
C ASN A 54 -8.74 8.43 5.73
N LEU A 55 -10.06 8.32 5.90
CA LEU A 55 -10.98 8.02 4.79
C LEU A 55 -11.17 9.17 3.80
N ASP A 56 -10.74 10.37 4.14
CA ASP A 56 -10.75 11.54 3.24
C ASP A 56 -9.36 11.84 2.66
N ALA A 57 -8.48 10.84 2.65
CA ALA A 57 -7.13 10.98 2.15
C ALA A 57 -7.10 11.32 0.66
N GLN A 58 -6.30 12.33 0.29
CA GLN A 58 -6.03 12.68 -1.10
C GLN A 58 -5.00 11.74 -1.75
N ILE A 59 -4.14 11.12 -0.95
CA ILE A 59 -3.06 10.25 -1.39
C ILE A 59 -3.30 8.84 -0.84
N MET A 60 -3.42 7.87 -1.76
CA MET A 60 -3.41 6.45 -1.41
C MET A 60 -2.04 5.85 -1.77
N LEU A 61 -1.26 5.45 -0.78
CA LEU A 61 -0.02 4.70 -0.99
C LEU A 61 -0.33 3.21 -1.00
N VAL A 62 0.15 2.50 -2.04
CA VAL A 62 -0.14 1.09 -2.24
C VAL A 62 1.14 0.27 -2.31
N GLY A 63 1.32 -0.62 -1.35
CA GLY A 63 2.31 -1.68 -1.38
C GLY A 63 1.80 -2.95 -2.06
N GLN A 64 2.59 -4.01 -2.02
CA GLN A 64 2.26 -5.26 -2.70
C GLN A 64 1.38 -6.18 -1.85
N ASP A 65 1.86 -6.54 -0.67
CA ASP A 65 1.23 -7.47 0.27
C ASP A 65 1.85 -7.35 1.67
N TRP A 66 1.14 -7.87 2.68
CA TRP A 66 1.58 -7.84 4.07
C TRP A 66 2.52 -8.99 4.40
N GLY A 67 3.63 -8.68 5.10
CA GLY A 67 4.45 -9.67 5.75
C GLY A 67 3.69 -10.44 6.84
N CYS A 68 4.30 -11.52 7.33
CA CYS A 68 3.77 -12.24 8.49
C CYS A 68 4.09 -11.45 9.77
N PRO A 69 3.09 -11.00 10.52
CA PRO A 69 3.33 -10.34 11.80
C PRO A 69 3.87 -11.27 12.89
N TRP A 70 3.74 -12.59 12.67
CA TRP A 70 4.19 -13.65 13.58
C TRP A 70 5.48 -14.33 13.13
N ASP A 71 6.28 -13.69 12.28
CA ASP A 71 7.59 -14.23 11.93
C ASP A 71 8.41 -14.38 13.22
N PRO A 72 9.03 -15.56 13.48
CA PRO A 72 9.82 -15.81 14.70
C PRO A 72 10.97 -14.83 14.90
N ASN A 73 11.43 -14.19 13.82
CA ASN A 73 12.45 -13.15 13.86
C ASN A 73 11.86 -11.75 14.12
N TYR A 74 10.56 -11.62 14.05
CA TYR A 74 9.81 -10.39 14.28
C TYR A 74 8.55 -10.76 15.06
N GLN A 75 8.63 -10.82 16.38
CA GLN A 75 7.54 -11.23 17.27
C GLN A 75 6.69 -10.03 17.72
N PRO A 76 5.75 -9.53 16.93
CA PRO A 76 4.74 -8.66 17.47
C PRO A 76 3.79 -9.49 18.31
N THR A 77 3.60 -9.08 19.54
CA THR A 77 2.56 -9.63 20.40
C THR A 77 1.18 -9.15 19.92
N ILE A 78 0.09 -9.83 20.35
CA ILE A 78 -1.28 -9.35 20.14
C ILE A 78 -1.43 -7.90 20.63
N GLU A 79 -0.70 -7.51 21.66
CA GLU A 79 -0.67 -6.15 22.18
C GLU A 79 -0.06 -5.15 21.18
N GLN A 80 0.99 -5.51 20.47
CA GLN A 80 1.55 -4.67 19.39
C GLN A 80 0.59 -4.54 18.20
N VAL A 81 -0.14 -5.61 17.86
CA VAL A 81 -1.22 -5.56 16.86
C VAL A 81 -2.32 -4.59 17.30
N ARG A 82 -2.71 -4.62 18.57
CA ARG A 82 -3.70 -3.67 19.12
C ARG A 82 -3.19 -2.24 19.11
N LYS A 83 -1.92 -2.01 19.45
CA LYS A 83 -1.29 -0.69 19.38
C LYS A 83 -1.21 -0.18 17.94
N ALA A 84 -0.86 -1.03 16.98
CA ALA A 84 -0.88 -0.68 15.57
C ALA A 84 -2.28 -0.23 15.10
N ASN A 85 -3.35 -0.87 15.59
CA ASN A 85 -4.73 -0.43 15.35
C ASN A 85 -5.06 0.96 15.96
N GLN A 86 -4.28 1.44 16.92
CA GLN A 86 -4.45 2.73 17.59
C GLN A 86 -3.56 3.82 17.03
N ASN A 87 -2.80 3.56 15.99
CA ASN A 87 -1.84 4.48 15.36
C ASN A 87 -0.75 5.01 16.32
N ASP A 88 -0.34 4.23 17.32
CA ASP A 88 0.69 4.62 18.32
C ASP A 88 2.15 4.49 17.81
N GLU A 89 2.34 4.34 16.49
CA GLU A 89 3.65 3.97 15.93
C GLU A 89 4.51 5.15 15.47
N TYR A 90 4.04 6.38 15.69
CA TYR A 90 4.83 7.57 15.33
C TYR A 90 6.16 7.67 16.08
N ASP A 91 6.20 7.17 17.30
CA ASP A 91 7.46 7.12 18.07
C ASP A 91 8.54 6.29 17.39
N TYR A 92 8.16 5.19 16.75
CA TYR A 92 9.08 4.37 15.98
C TYR A 92 9.63 5.12 14.77
N LEU A 93 8.78 5.81 14.01
CA LEU A 93 9.20 6.60 12.84
C LEU A 93 10.14 7.73 13.22
N ASN A 94 9.92 8.37 14.37
CA ASN A 94 10.75 9.47 14.83
C ASN A 94 12.09 9.02 15.39
N ASN A 95 12.14 7.87 16.07
CA ASN A 95 13.30 7.46 16.85
C ASN A 95 14.18 6.41 16.18
N ASN A 96 13.59 5.49 15.40
CA ASN A 96 14.36 4.38 14.81
C ASN A 96 13.71 3.79 13.56
N PRO A 97 13.44 4.59 12.51
CA PRO A 97 12.79 4.10 11.31
C PRO A 97 13.66 3.05 10.59
N SER A 98 13.01 2.03 10.02
CA SER A 98 13.70 1.12 9.10
C SER A 98 14.25 1.88 7.89
N PRO A 99 15.23 1.35 7.14
CA PRO A 99 15.70 1.99 5.91
C PRO A 99 14.58 2.25 4.89
N THR A 100 13.55 1.42 4.87
CA THR A 100 12.37 1.61 4.01
C THR A 100 11.54 2.80 4.47
N ASP A 101 11.32 2.92 5.77
CA ASP A 101 10.54 4.02 6.36
C ASP A 101 11.30 5.34 6.28
N ALA A 102 12.62 5.33 6.52
CA ALA A 102 13.46 6.51 6.34
C ALA A 102 13.39 7.03 4.89
N ASN A 103 13.40 6.12 3.92
CA ASN A 103 13.21 6.48 2.52
C ASN A 103 11.80 7.06 2.26
N LEU A 104 10.74 6.46 2.84
CA LEU A 104 9.38 7.00 2.71
C LEU A 104 9.27 8.40 3.31
N ILE A 105 9.84 8.64 4.49
CA ILE A 105 9.90 9.97 5.12
C ILE A 105 10.51 11.00 4.16
N ALA A 106 11.66 10.66 3.57
CA ALA A 106 12.33 11.55 2.61
C ALA A 106 11.49 11.78 1.34
N LEU A 107 10.84 10.74 0.81
CA LEU A 107 10.02 10.82 -0.40
C LEU A 107 8.75 11.65 -0.16
N PHE A 108 8.04 11.46 0.95
CA PHE A 108 6.87 12.28 1.29
C PHE A 108 7.21 13.73 1.56
N LYS A 109 8.40 14.01 2.12
CA LYS A 109 8.90 15.38 2.29
C LYS A 109 9.00 16.12 0.94
N GLU A 110 9.33 15.42 -0.16
CA GLU A 110 9.30 16.00 -1.51
C GLU A 110 7.89 16.44 -1.93
N LEU A 111 6.84 15.84 -1.38
CA LEU A 111 5.45 16.22 -1.61
C LEU A 111 4.96 17.31 -0.63
N GLY A 112 5.78 17.69 0.35
CA GLY A 112 5.41 18.63 1.39
C GLY A 112 4.68 18.01 2.60
N TYR A 113 4.68 16.68 2.72
CA TYR A 113 4.04 15.96 3.83
C TYR A 113 5.07 15.53 4.88
N ILE A 114 4.73 15.76 6.15
CA ILE A 114 5.44 15.21 7.31
C ILE A 114 4.67 13.97 7.75
N ILE A 115 5.28 12.80 7.58
CA ILE A 115 4.63 11.52 7.84
C ILE A 115 5.06 10.86 9.15
N THR A 116 5.85 11.56 9.95
CA THR A 116 6.25 11.15 11.31
C THR A 116 5.28 11.62 12.39
N GLU A 117 4.12 12.11 11.96
CA GLU A 117 3.00 12.54 12.79
C GLU A 117 1.67 12.22 12.08
N PRO A 118 0.50 12.32 12.74
CA PRO A 118 -0.79 12.07 12.11
C PRO A 118 -0.98 12.85 10.83
N CYS A 119 -1.25 12.16 9.72
CA CYS A 119 -1.42 12.76 8.41
C CYS A 119 -2.74 12.28 7.77
N PRO A 120 -3.88 12.96 7.99
CA PRO A 120 -5.19 12.55 7.50
C PRO A 120 -5.30 12.53 5.96
N ASN A 121 -4.39 13.24 5.27
CA ASN A 121 -4.35 13.25 3.80
C ASN A 121 -3.75 11.99 3.18
N LEU A 122 -3.25 11.06 3.99
CA LEU A 122 -2.64 9.82 3.54
C LEU A 122 -3.47 8.62 3.95
N PHE A 123 -3.63 7.66 3.04
CA PHE A 123 -4.10 6.32 3.34
C PHE A 123 -3.09 5.31 2.78
N PHE A 124 -2.52 4.49 3.64
CA PHE A 124 -1.63 3.43 3.21
C PHE A 124 -2.33 2.08 3.20
N THR A 125 -2.17 1.31 2.14
CA THR A 125 -2.68 -0.05 2.02
C THR A 125 -1.75 -0.90 1.16
N ASN A 126 -2.09 -2.18 1.03
CA ASN A 126 -1.51 -3.05 0.02
C ASN A 126 -2.56 -3.47 -1.01
N LEU A 127 -2.11 -3.89 -2.18
CA LEU A 127 -2.97 -4.47 -3.20
C LEU A 127 -3.58 -5.80 -2.75
N VAL A 128 -2.82 -6.59 -1.97
CA VAL A 128 -3.27 -7.82 -1.32
C VAL A 128 -3.60 -7.49 0.13
N LEU A 129 -4.84 -7.71 0.54
CA LEU A 129 -5.37 -7.25 1.83
C LEU A 129 -5.17 -8.27 2.96
N GLY A 130 -4.94 -9.54 2.63
CA GLY A 130 -4.64 -10.58 3.60
C GLY A 130 -3.17 -10.59 4.03
N TYR A 131 -2.90 -11.19 5.17
CA TYR A 131 -1.57 -11.28 5.78
C TYR A 131 -0.95 -12.65 5.51
N ARG A 132 0.35 -12.69 5.31
CA ARG A 132 1.08 -13.96 5.15
C ARG A 132 1.13 -14.72 6.46
N ASN A 133 1.08 -16.04 6.37
CA ASN A 133 1.31 -16.92 7.53
C ASN A 133 2.80 -17.08 7.89
N LYS A 134 3.71 -16.73 6.98
CA LYS A 134 5.16 -16.79 7.20
C LYS A 134 5.93 -15.88 6.26
N GLY A 135 7.08 -15.41 6.71
CA GLY A 135 8.01 -14.58 5.95
C GLY A 135 7.55 -13.13 5.79
N LEU A 136 8.52 -12.22 5.76
CA LEU A 136 8.28 -10.80 5.57
C LEU A 136 8.23 -10.41 4.08
N SER A 137 8.85 -11.20 3.21
CA SER A 137 8.95 -10.90 1.77
C SER A 137 9.13 -12.16 0.94
N GLY A 138 9.10 -12.02 -0.39
CA GLY A 138 9.26 -13.13 -1.34
C GLY A 138 7.97 -13.91 -1.55
N GLY A 139 7.95 -14.83 -2.53
CA GLY A 139 6.84 -15.76 -2.76
C GLY A 139 5.49 -15.13 -3.20
N TYR A 140 5.46 -13.85 -3.57
CA TYR A 140 4.23 -13.20 -4.06
C TYR A 140 3.57 -13.96 -5.21
N ARG A 141 2.26 -14.13 -5.14
CA ARG A 141 1.46 -14.80 -6.16
C ARG A 141 0.45 -13.83 -6.78
N LYS A 142 0.47 -13.69 -8.09
CA LYS A 142 -0.51 -12.85 -8.83
C LYS A 142 -1.97 -13.26 -8.59
N ALA A 143 -2.21 -14.51 -8.19
CA ALA A 143 -3.54 -15.00 -7.83
C ALA A 143 -4.12 -14.25 -6.63
N TRP A 144 -3.29 -13.84 -5.65
CA TRP A 144 -3.73 -13.09 -4.48
C TRP A 144 -4.28 -11.71 -4.88
N ALA A 145 -3.54 -10.96 -5.71
CA ALA A 145 -4.04 -9.67 -6.20
C ALA A 145 -5.31 -9.82 -7.04
N ARG A 146 -5.47 -10.93 -7.79
CA ARG A 146 -6.71 -11.20 -8.54
C ARG A 146 -7.89 -11.50 -7.62
N GLN A 147 -7.65 -12.15 -6.49
CA GLN A 147 -8.67 -12.39 -5.46
C GLN A 147 -9.15 -11.07 -4.86
N ASP A 148 -8.23 -10.18 -4.51
CA ASP A 148 -8.52 -8.96 -3.77
C ASP A 148 -8.86 -7.75 -4.63
N LYS A 149 -8.72 -7.82 -5.95
CA LYS A 149 -8.89 -6.67 -6.85
C LYS A 149 -10.22 -5.93 -6.67
N GLY A 150 -11.30 -6.65 -6.40
CA GLY A 150 -12.63 -6.07 -6.17
C GLY A 150 -12.69 -5.29 -4.87
N TYR A 151 -12.15 -5.85 -3.79
CA TYR A 151 -12.06 -5.18 -2.49
C TYR A 151 -11.14 -3.96 -2.53
N PHE A 152 -10.00 -4.07 -3.24
CA PHE A 152 -9.10 -2.94 -3.43
C PHE A 152 -9.77 -1.79 -4.19
N LYS A 153 -10.49 -2.12 -5.28
CA LYS A 153 -11.23 -1.10 -6.04
C LYS A 153 -12.27 -0.42 -5.16
N GLU A 154 -13.07 -1.18 -4.41
CA GLU A 154 -14.06 -0.64 -3.50
C GLU A 154 -13.42 0.25 -2.41
N LEU A 155 -12.26 -0.15 -1.87
CA LEU A 155 -11.52 0.69 -0.94
C LEU A 155 -11.12 2.03 -1.57
N ALA A 156 -10.62 2.02 -2.80
CA ALA A 156 -10.29 3.24 -3.52
C ALA A 156 -11.54 4.10 -3.81
N ASP A 157 -12.68 3.47 -4.13
CA ASP A 157 -13.95 4.17 -4.35
C ASP A 157 -14.51 4.79 -3.05
N ILE A 158 -14.25 4.20 -1.87
CA ILE A 158 -14.62 4.76 -0.57
C ILE A 158 -13.73 5.97 -0.22
N ILE A 159 -12.43 5.85 -0.40
CA ILE A 159 -11.46 6.90 -0.05
C ILE A 159 -11.54 8.05 -1.04
N GLU A 160 -11.75 7.77 -2.32
CA GLU A 160 -11.78 8.76 -3.42
C GLU A 160 -10.48 9.56 -3.56
N PRO A 161 -9.30 8.91 -3.58
CA PRO A 161 -8.04 9.63 -3.62
C PRO A 161 -7.84 10.37 -4.94
N THR A 162 -7.14 11.51 -4.91
CA THR A 162 -6.68 12.20 -6.12
C THR A 162 -5.55 11.44 -6.79
N VAL A 163 -4.62 10.88 -5.99
CA VAL A 163 -3.48 10.12 -6.49
C VAL A 163 -3.36 8.77 -5.80
N ILE A 164 -2.97 7.75 -6.57
CA ILE A 164 -2.68 6.38 -6.10
C ILE A 164 -1.22 6.08 -6.41
N LEU A 165 -0.39 5.98 -5.38
CA LEU A 165 1.05 5.80 -5.49
C LEU A 165 1.41 4.32 -5.37
N CYS A 166 1.78 3.66 -6.47
CA CYS A 166 2.03 2.22 -6.51
C CYS A 166 3.52 1.91 -6.33
N LEU A 167 3.89 1.28 -5.23
CA LEU A 167 5.26 0.87 -4.93
C LEU A 167 5.63 -0.43 -5.67
N GLY A 168 6.28 -0.28 -6.81
CA GLY A 168 6.77 -1.39 -7.62
C GLY A 168 5.83 -1.82 -8.75
N ARG A 169 6.42 -2.53 -9.71
CA ARG A 169 5.75 -2.93 -10.95
C ARG A 169 4.52 -3.80 -10.74
N SER A 170 4.65 -4.83 -9.89
CA SER A 170 3.54 -5.78 -9.66
C SER A 170 2.33 -5.10 -9.05
N THR A 171 2.56 -4.16 -8.12
CA THR A 171 1.54 -3.34 -7.51
C THR A 171 0.85 -2.46 -8.54
N PHE A 172 1.61 -1.73 -9.34
CA PHE A 172 1.07 -0.87 -10.39
C PHE A 172 0.22 -1.63 -11.41
N GLU A 173 0.75 -2.75 -11.96
CA GLU A 173 0.01 -3.58 -12.92
C GLU A 173 -1.27 -4.16 -12.29
N GLY A 174 -1.23 -4.52 -11.00
CA GLY A 174 -2.37 -5.04 -10.25
C GLY A 174 -3.43 -3.98 -9.98
N VAL A 175 -3.05 -2.78 -9.59
CA VAL A 175 -3.96 -1.63 -9.42
C VAL A 175 -4.66 -1.31 -10.73
N LEU A 176 -3.93 -1.20 -11.85
CA LEU A 176 -4.56 -0.99 -13.17
C LEU A 176 -5.56 -2.11 -13.52
N SER A 177 -5.24 -3.36 -13.16
CA SER A 177 -6.16 -4.48 -13.35
C SER A 177 -7.42 -4.37 -12.48
N ALA A 178 -7.34 -3.79 -11.28
CA ALA A 178 -8.50 -3.56 -10.42
C ALA A 178 -9.47 -2.54 -11.01
N PHE A 179 -8.97 -1.58 -11.77
CA PHE A 179 -9.76 -0.60 -12.52
C PHE A 179 -10.06 -1.03 -13.97
N ASP A 180 -9.84 -2.29 -14.30
CA ASP A 180 -10.06 -2.87 -15.65
C ASP A 180 -9.35 -2.11 -16.79
N VAL A 181 -8.27 -1.40 -16.46
CA VAL A 181 -7.47 -0.71 -17.47
C VAL A 181 -6.69 -1.71 -18.30
N LYS A 182 -7.15 -1.93 -19.53
CA LYS A 182 -6.45 -2.76 -20.50
C LYS A 182 -5.32 -1.95 -21.13
N ARG A 183 -4.09 -2.40 -20.98
CA ARG A 183 -2.96 -1.84 -21.71
C ARG A 183 -2.72 -2.64 -22.98
N SER A 184 -2.57 -1.92 -24.08
CA SER A 184 -2.29 -2.51 -25.41
C SER A 184 -0.93 -3.22 -25.47
N SER A 185 0.00 -2.89 -24.57
CA SER A 185 1.33 -3.50 -24.50
C SER A 185 1.81 -3.70 -23.06
N ARG A 186 2.51 -4.82 -22.83
CA ARG A 186 3.22 -5.06 -21.57
C ARG A 186 4.32 -4.01 -21.40
N ILE A 187 4.47 -3.47 -20.19
CA ILE A 187 5.61 -2.60 -19.87
C ILE A 187 6.90 -3.44 -20.00
N LYS A 188 7.69 -3.18 -21.03
CA LYS A 188 8.95 -3.90 -21.23
C LYS A 188 10.01 -3.43 -20.22
N ASN A 189 10.18 -2.11 -20.10
CA ASN A 189 11.12 -1.48 -19.18
C ASN A 189 10.34 -0.60 -18.18
N TYR A 190 10.32 -1.00 -16.92
CA TYR A 190 9.55 -0.31 -15.88
C TYR A 190 10.17 1.05 -15.52
N ASN A 191 11.52 1.15 -15.48
CA ASN A 191 12.19 2.42 -15.21
C ASN A 191 11.91 3.46 -16.31
N ALA A 192 11.96 3.05 -17.57
CA ALA A 192 11.60 3.92 -18.68
C ALA A 192 10.12 4.35 -18.62
N PHE A 193 9.24 3.47 -18.14
CA PHE A 193 7.84 3.83 -17.96
C PHE A 193 7.64 4.86 -16.84
N ILE A 194 8.32 4.72 -15.70
CA ILE A 194 8.29 5.71 -14.61
C ILE A 194 8.68 7.10 -15.13
N GLU A 195 9.65 7.16 -16.04
CA GLU A 195 10.17 8.41 -16.63
C GLU A 195 9.28 8.98 -17.74
N SER A 196 8.39 8.18 -18.30
CA SER A 196 7.60 8.55 -19.49
C SER A 196 6.44 9.49 -19.16
N THR A 197 5.94 10.18 -20.19
CA THR A 197 4.71 10.99 -20.12
C THR A 197 3.44 10.16 -19.96
N ASN A 198 3.52 8.83 -20.07
CA ASN A 198 2.40 7.91 -19.81
C ASN A 198 2.25 7.55 -18.33
N ASN A 199 3.07 8.10 -17.46
CA ASN A 199 3.00 7.99 -16.02
C ASN A 199 2.70 9.41 -15.46
N PRO A 200 1.55 9.62 -14.78
CA PRO A 200 0.58 8.62 -14.30
C PRO A 200 -0.43 8.14 -15.36
N VAL A 201 -1.18 7.09 -14.98
CA VAL A 201 -2.35 6.59 -15.72
C VAL A 201 -3.61 7.08 -15.01
N ALA A 202 -4.50 7.75 -15.75
CA ALA A 202 -5.81 8.15 -15.23
C ALA A 202 -6.76 6.94 -15.15
N VAL A 203 -7.49 6.83 -14.05
CA VAL A 203 -8.57 5.86 -13.83
C VAL A 203 -9.82 6.59 -13.36
N THR A 204 -10.99 5.99 -13.59
CA THR A 204 -12.26 6.55 -13.16
C THR A 204 -12.76 5.79 -11.94
N LEU A 205 -13.04 6.51 -10.86
CA LEU A 205 -13.69 6.01 -9.65
C LEU A 205 -15.20 5.84 -9.89
N GLU A 206 -15.87 5.10 -9.01
CA GLU A 206 -17.32 4.83 -9.13
C GLU A 206 -18.17 6.09 -9.17
N ASN A 207 -17.78 7.13 -8.44
CA ASN A 207 -18.45 8.45 -8.42
C ASN A 207 -18.17 9.31 -9.67
N GLY A 208 -17.42 8.80 -10.66
CA GLY A 208 -17.04 9.51 -11.88
C GLY A 208 -15.81 10.43 -11.76
N LYS A 209 -15.24 10.59 -10.55
CA LYS A 209 -13.97 11.33 -10.38
C LYS A 209 -12.80 10.59 -11.01
N THR A 210 -11.80 11.34 -11.42
CA THR A 210 -10.53 10.80 -11.91
C THR A 210 -9.55 10.68 -10.77
N ALA A 211 -8.89 9.51 -10.66
CA ALA A 211 -7.69 9.33 -9.85
C ALA A 211 -6.48 9.05 -10.76
N TYR A 212 -5.31 9.50 -10.35
CA TYR A 212 -4.07 9.33 -11.10
C TYR A 212 -3.18 8.27 -10.47
N VAL A 213 -2.99 7.16 -11.18
CA VAL A 213 -2.21 6.01 -10.70
C VAL A 213 -0.76 6.15 -11.14
N PHE A 214 0.13 6.35 -10.18
CA PHE A 214 1.58 6.51 -10.42
C PHE A 214 2.32 5.17 -10.31
N ALA A 215 3.13 4.87 -11.32
CA ALA A 215 4.14 3.85 -11.27
C ALA A 215 5.38 4.39 -10.56
N LEU A 216 5.76 3.82 -9.42
CA LEU A 216 6.91 4.23 -8.64
C LEU A 216 7.82 3.03 -8.33
N ALA A 217 9.11 3.26 -8.15
CA ALA A 217 10.00 2.24 -7.61
C ALA A 217 9.66 1.97 -6.13
N HIS A 218 9.85 0.73 -5.69
CA HIS A 218 9.69 0.41 -4.26
C HIS A 218 10.73 1.20 -3.43
N CYS A 219 10.31 1.73 -2.29
CA CYS A 219 11.16 2.56 -1.43
C CYS A 219 12.23 1.80 -0.64
N GLY A 220 12.13 0.47 -0.54
CA GLY A 220 13.16 -0.36 0.09
C GLY A 220 14.45 -0.44 -0.73
N ALA A 221 15.54 -0.88 -0.11
CA ALA A 221 16.89 -0.91 -0.69
C ALA A 221 16.97 -1.55 -2.08
N MET A 222 16.31 -2.70 -2.30
CA MET A 222 16.29 -3.37 -3.61
C MET A 222 15.53 -2.58 -4.68
N GLY A 223 14.47 -1.87 -4.29
CA GLY A 223 13.73 -1.00 -5.20
C GLY A 223 14.55 0.20 -5.64
N THR A 224 15.25 0.84 -4.70
CA THR A 224 16.17 1.95 -4.95
C THR A 224 17.33 1.50 -5.84
N LEU A 225 17.95 0.37 -5.52
CA LEU A 225 19.02 -0.21 -6.34
C LEU A 225 18.56 -0.51 -7.77
N ASN A 226 17.37 -1.07 -7.94
CA ASN A 226 16.79 -1.36 -9.27
C ASN A 226 16.45 -0.06 -10.02
N ARG A 227 15.96 0.98 -9.33
CA ARG A 227 15.67 2.29 -9.93
C ARG A 227 16.95 2.94 -10.48
N ASN A 228 18.06 2.76 -9.83
CA ASN A 228 19.38 3.26 -10.21
C ASN A 228 20.14 2.33 -11.18
N GLY A 229 19.49 1.33 -11.76
CA GLY A 229 20.13 0.38 -12.68
C GLY A 229 21.20 -0.46 -12.01
N LYS A 230 21.02 -0.79 -10.73
CA LYS A 230 21.93 -1.59 -9.88
C LYS A 230 23.30 -0.92 -9.58
N LYS A 231 23.37 0.40 -9.68
CA LYS A 231 24.63 1.14 -9.51
C LYS A 231 24.77 1.81 -8.14
N SER A 232 23.65 2.19 -7.53
CA SER A 232 23.63 2.98 -6.29
C SER A 232 22.33 2.71 -5.51
N THR A 233 22.36 2.96 -4.21
CA THR A 233 21.19 2.97 -3.33
C THR A 233 20.80 4.40 -2.91
N ASP A 234 21.35 5.43 -3.57
CA ASP A 234 20.90 6.81 -3.34
C ASP A 234 19.45 7.03 -3.82
N LEU A 235 18.78 8.02 -3.24
CA LEU A 235 17.37 8.29 -3.48
C LEU A 235 17.09 9.30 -4.61
N GLU A 236 18.11 9.91 -5.19
CA GLU A 236 17.96 11.06 -6.10
C GLU A 236 16.96 10.84 -7.24
N LYS A 237 17.00 9.67 -7.89
CA LYS A 237 16.06 9.37 -8.96
C LYS A 237 14.63 9.20 -8.45
N GLN A 238 14.46 8.58 -7.29
CA GLN A 238 13.13 8.42 -6.69
C GLN A 238 12.58 9.76 -6.21
N LEU A 239 13.41 10.62 -5.61
CA LEU A 239 13.02 11.98 -5.25
C LEU A 239 12.55 12.77 -6.49
N ALA A 240 13.28 12.68 -7.60
CA ALA A 240 12.88 13.30 -8.86
C ALA A 240 11.56 12.73 -9.41
N ASP A 241 11.32 11.42 -9.29
CA ASP A 241 10.05 10.81 -9.69
C ASP A 241 8.89 11.33 -8.83
N TRP A 242 9.10 11.44 -7.52
CA TRP A 242 8.07 11.89 -6.58
C TRP A 242 7.73 13.37 -6.75
N ARG A 243 8.69 14.25 -7.08
CA ARG A 243 8.42 15.68 -7.37
C ARG A 243 7.37 15.88 -8.45
N LYS A 244 7.27 14.97 -9.41
CA LYS A 244 6.27 15.05 -10.50
C LYS A 244 4.84 14.91 -9.99
N ILE A 245 4.64 14.24 -8.83
CA ILE A 245 3.32 14.00 -8.24
C ILE A 245 2.69 15.31 -7.77
N ARG A 246 3.48 16.30 -7.36
CA ARG A 246 2.99 17.61 -6.88
C ARG A 246 1.99 18.25 -7.83
N ALA A 247 2.23 18.18 -9.13
CA ALA A 247 1.35 18.75 -10.14
C ALA A 247 -0.07 18.14 -10.17
N TYR A 248 -0.34 17.14 -9.35
CA TYR A 248 -1.62 16.43 -9.26
C TYR A 248 -2.26 16.53 -7.87
N LEU A 249 -1.65 17.26 -6.94
CA LEU A 249 -2.11 17.42 -5.55
C LEU A 249 -2.70 18.81 -5.24
N ASP A 250 -2.61 19.74 -6.18
CA ASP A 250 -3.10 21.13 -6.07
C ASP A 250 -4.58 21.26 -6.47
#